data_373ec024ea8b4483108ad3896f002ad8
#
_entry.id   373ec024ea8b4483108ad3896f002ad8
#
_cell.length_a   1.000
_cell.length_b   1.000
_cell.length_c   1.000
_cell.angle_alpha   90.00
_cell.angle_beta   90.00
_cell.angle_gamma   90.00
#
_symmetry.space_group_name_H-M   'P 1'
#
loop_
_entity.id
_entity.type
_entity.pdbx_description
1 polymer ?
#
loop_
_entity_poly.entity_id
_entity_poly.type
_entity_poly.pdbx_seq_one_letter_code
_entity_poly.pdbx_strand_id
1 'polypeptide(L)'
;GPALVPEGSSFARNKGAQNLVMTTGRYGGATTFSGEGAGGNPTAVAIVSDLLALSRQDRRLDAVEMPWEPGTVVAPPARSYYLRFVVKDRPGILASITTALARHGINVDAVLQEPGFPKDHLPFVVIVEPCEQTALNAALRDIDAENFHAEPPLVMPVLPGEEHVAPVH
;
A
#
# COMPACT_ATOMS: atom_id res chain seq x y z
N GLY A 1 -6.28 1.45 1.70
CA GLY A 1 -6.64 0.56 0.58
C GLY A 1 -5.64 -0.59 0.46
N PRO A 2 -5.86 -1.57 -0.44
CA PRO A 2 -4.93 -2.67 -0.66
C PRO A 2 -3.60 -2.15 -1.24
N ALA A 3 -2.51 -2.87 -0.97
CA ALA A 3 -1.17 -2.57 -1.48
C ALA A 3 -0.46 -3.87 -1.88
N LEU A 4 0.46 -3.77 -2.84
CA LEU A 4 1.37 -4.86 -3.15
C LEU A 4 2.57 -4.78 -2.20
N VAL A 5 3.02 -5.94 -1.74
CA VAL A 5 4.18 -6.06 -0.87
C VAL A 5 5.17 -7.07 -1.46
N PRO A 6 6.49 -6.90 -1.27
CA PRO A 6 7.46 -7.90 -1.67
C PRO A 6 7.21 -9.23 -0.99
N GLU A 7 7.32 -10.34 -1.73
CA GLU A 7 7.05 -11.69 -1.24
C GLU A 7 7.88 -12.06 0.00
N GLY A 8 9.11 -11.57 0.08
CA GLY A 8 10.00 -11.78 1.23
C GLY A 8 9.72 -10.93 2.47
N SER A 9 8.79 -9.97 2.40
CA SER A 9 8.50 -9.04 3.50
C SER A 9 7.75 -9.71 4.65
N SER A 10 7.84 -9.12 5.86
CA SER A 10 7.04 -9.55 7.02
C SER A 10 5.54 -9.45 6.73
N PHE A 11 5.12 -8.46 5.94
CA PHE A 11 3.71 -8.31 5.53
C PHE A 11 3.21 -9.48 4.68
N ALA A 12 4.03 -9.99 3.75
CA ALA A 12 3.65 -11.10 2.87
C ALA A 12 3.56 -12.43 3.63
N ARG A 13 4.28 -12.57 4.75
CA ARG A 13 4.25 -13.76 5.61
C ARG A 13 3.04 -13.81 6.53
N ASN A 14 2.33 -12.70 6.68
CA ASN A 14 1.14 -12.60 7.53
C ASN A 14 -0.01 -13.41 6.91
N LYS A 15 -0.65 -14.30 7.68
CA LYS A 15 -1.67 -15.23 7.17
C LYS A 15 -2.90 -15.27 8.07
N GLY A 16 -4.05 -15.58 7.47
CA GLY A 16 -5.30 -15.80 8.19
C GLY A 16 -5.77 -14.56 8.94
N ALA A 17 -6.09 -14.71 10.23
CA ALA A 17 -6.60 -13.65 11.09
C ALA A 17 -5.49 -12.84 11.80
N GLN A 18 -4.24 -13.02 11.40
CA GLN A 18 -3.12 -12.29 11.99
C GLN A 18 -3.14 -10.82 11.56
N ASN A 19 -2.89 -9.95 12.50
CA ASN A 19 -2.59 -8.54 12.28
C ASN A 19 -1.08 -8.32 12.42
N LEU A 20 -0.56 -7.34 11.70
CA LEU A 20 0.82 -6.93 11.77
C LEU A 20 0.91 -5.41 11.77
N VAL A 21 1.69 -4.88 12.71
CA VAL A 21 2.05 -3.46 12.76
C VAL A 21 3.56 -3.36 12.75
N MET A 22 4.09 -2.59 11.82
CA MET A 22 5.52 -2.28 11.77
C MET A 22 5.72 -0.79 12.09
N THR A 23 6.64 -0.54 12.99
CA THR A 23 7.09 0.80 13.35
C THR A 23 8.56 0.94 13.01
N THR A 24 8.95 2.09 12.46
CA THR A 24 10.35 2.38 12.16
C THR A 24 10.79 3.57 13.00
N GLY A 25 11.77 3.35 13.84
CA GLY A 25 12.35 4.37 14.70
C GLY A 25 13.71 4.84 14.20
N ARG A 26 14.03 6.11 14.44
CA ARG A 26 15.30 6.71 14.02
C ARG A 26 16.54 5.95 14.53
N TYR A 27 16.49 5.44 15.75
CA TYR A 27 17.60 4.79 16.43
C TYR A 27 17.43 3.29 16.62
N GLY A 28 16.17 2.80 16.62
CA GLY A 28 15.84 1.39 16.87
C GLY A 28 15.56 0.57 15.61
N GLY A 29 15.63 1.20 14.43
CA GLY A 29 15.29 0.52 13.19
C GLY A 29 13.82 0.11 13.12
N ALA A 30 13.53 -0.94 12.35
CA ALA A 30 12.19 -1.48 12.19
C ALA A 30 11.87 -2.48 13.30
N THR A 31 10.72 -2.31 13.94
CA THR A 31 10.17 -3.26 14.91
C THR A 31 8.79 -3.71 14.44
N THR A 32 8.58 -5.01 14.40
CA THR A 32 7.33 -5.61 13.95
C THR A 32 6.61 -6.28 15.12
N PHE A 33 5.33 -5.94 15.28
CA PHE A 33 4.41 -6.58 16.21
C PHE A 33 3.40 -7.39 15.40
N SER A 34 3.23 -8.65 15.76
CA SER A 34 2.22 -9.48 15.11
C SER A 34 1.46 -10.32 16.14
N GLY A 35 0.20 -10.60 15.85
CA GLY A 35 -0.66 -11.40 16.71
C GLY A 35 -1.99 -11.70 16.05
N GLU A 36 -2.74 -12.63 16.61
CA GLU A 36 -4.08 -12.93 16.16
C GLU A 36 -5.02 -11.77 16.50
N GLY A 37 -5.58 -11.14 15.47
CA GLY A 37 -6.50 -9.99 15.60
C GLY A 37 -7.97 -10.37 15.64
N ALA A 38 -8.31 -11.63 15.34
CA ALA A 38 -9.68 -12.13 15.33
C ALA A 38 -9.75 -13.59 15.78
N GLY A 39 -10.92 -13.98 16.29
CA GLY A 39 -11.17 -15.33 16.79
C GLY A 39 -11.66 -15.33 18.25
N GLY A 40 -12.42 -16.36 18.65
CA GLY A 40 -12.99 -16.46 19.98
C GLY A 40 -11.92 -16.51 21.06
N ASN A 41 -10.88 -17.31 20.88
CA ASN A 41 -9.83 -17.49 21.87
C ASN A 41 -8.98 -16.20 22.08
N PRO A 42 -8.44 -15.54 21.05
CA PRO A 42 -7.71 -14.29 21.24
C PRO A 42 -8.55 -13.19 21.89
N THR A 43 -9.82 -13.07 21.50
CA THR A 43 -10.76 -12.11 22.10
C THR A 43 -11.01 -12.42 23.57
N ALA A 44 -11.22 -13.69 23.92
CA ALA A 44 -11.43 -14.12 25.31
C ALA A 44 -10.18 -13.83 26.16
N VAL A 45 -8.98 -14.11 25.65
CA VAL A 45 -7.71 -13.80 26.34
C VAL A 45 -7.58 -12.32 26.61
N ALA A 46 -7.89 -11.44 25.63
CA ALA A 46 -7.85 -10.00 25.81
C ALA A 46 -8.82 -9.55 26.93
N ILE A 47 -10.08 -9.98 26.87
CA ILE A 47 -11.09 -9.65 27.89
C ILE A 47 -10.66 -10.11 29.27
N VAL A 48 -10.20 -11.36 29.42
CA VAL A 48 -9.77 -11.89 30.71
C VAL A 48 -8.54 -11.15 31.24
N SER A 49 -7.61 -10.78 30.37
CA SER A 49 -6.43 -9.99 30.74
C SER A 49 -6.83 -8.62 31.30
N ASP A 50 -7.78 -7.95 30.65
CA ASP A 50 -8.30 -6.65 31.11
C ASP A 50 -9.02 -6.77 32.46
N LEU A 51 -9.86 -7.82 32.65
CA LEU A 51 -10.52 -8.08 33.90
C LEU A 51 -9.52 -8.37 35.04
N LEU A 52 -8.47 -9.13 34.77
CA LEU A 52 -7.42 -9.40 35.75
C LEU A 52 -6.63 -8.11 36.09
N ALA A 53 -6.33 -7.27 35.12
CA ALA A 53 -5.68 -5.99 35.36
C ALA A 53 -6.52 -5.08 36.26
N LEU A 54 -7.82 -4.96 35.97
CA LEU A 54 -8.77 -4.20 36.78
C LEU A 54 -8.90 -4.77 38.19
N SER A 55 -8.96 -6.11 38.34
CA SER A 55 -9.12 -6.77 39.65
C SER A 55 -7.91 -6.57 40.57
N ARG A 56 -6.73 -6.43 40.03
CA ARG A 56 -5.48 -6.20 40.77
C ARG A 56 -5.35 -4.77 41.29
N GLN A 57 -6.27 -3.87 40.94
CA GLN A 57 -6.21 -2.46 41.27
C GLN A 57 -4.82 -1.86 40.99
N ASP A 58 -4.20 -2.30 39.92
CA ASP A 58 -2.87 -1.83 39.59
C ASP A 58 -2.99 -0.35 39.12
N ARG A 59 -2.95 0.57 40.10
CA ARG A 59 -2.97 2.01 39.89
C ARG A 59 -1.83 2.52 39.01
N ARG A 60 -0.94 1.65 38.55
CA ARG A 60 0.08 1.95 37.55
C ARG A 60 -0.49 2.15 36.13
N LEU A 61 -1.80 1.92 35.97
CA LEU A 61 -2.57 2.43 34.83
C LEU A 61 -2.99 3.91 35.03
N ASP A 62 -2.58 4.55 36.13
CA ASP A 62 -2.56 6.01 36.15
C ASP A 62 -1.73 6.42 34.95
N ALA A 63 -2.45 6.92 33.95
CA ALA A 63 -1.92 7.23 32.65
C ALA A 63 -0.55 7.91 32.81
N VAL A 64 0.50 7.25 32.36
CA VAL A 64 1.71 7.99 32.06
C VAL A 64 1.21 9.11 31.15
N GLU A 65 1.10 10.32 31.71
CA GLU A 65 0.82 11.51 30.92
C GLU A 65 1.97 11.65 29.91
N MET A 66 1.84 10.88 28.86
CA MET A 66 2.69 11.11 27.69
C MET A 66 2.29 12.48 27.17
N PRO A 67 3.21 13.44 27.12
CA PRO A 67 2.90 14.72 26.53
C PRO A 67 2.47 14.46 25.09
N TRP A 68 1.16 14.52 24.86
CA TRP A 68 0.58 14.42 23.54
C TRP A 68 0.86 15.74 22.83
N GLU A 69 1.86 15.77 21.99
CA GLU A 69 1.94 16.80 20.98
C GLU A 69 1.03 16.38 19.81
N PRO A 70 0.13 17.25 19.36
CA PRO A 70 -0.69 16.94 18.19
C PRO A 70 0.21 16.67 16.99
N GLY A 71 0.22 15.41 16.53
CA GLY A 71 0.95 15.06 15.32
C GLY A 71 0.27 15.65 14.09
N THR A 72 1.05 16.17 13.16
CA THR A 72 0.55 16.59 11.85
C THR A 72 0.47 15.37 10.94
N VAL A 73 -0.70 15.10 10.37
CA VAL A 73 -0.84 14.10 9.31
C VAL A 73 -0.20 14.67 8.05
N VAL A 74 0.91 14.10 7.65
CA VAL A 74 1.59 14.48 6.41
C VAL A 74 1.11 13.58 5.26
N ALA A 75 1.17 14.10 4.04
CA ALA A 75 0.92 13.31 2.85
C ALA A 75 1.91 12.12 2.81
N PRO A 76 1.46 10.93 2.35
CA PRO A 76 2.37 9.81 2.22
C PRO A 76 3.50 10.16 1.24
N PRO A 77 4.72 9.66 1.48
CA PRO A 77 5.85 9.91 0.59
C PRO A 77 5.60 9.33 -0.80
N ALA A 78 6.36 9.81 -1.79
CA ALA A 78 6.37 9.24 -3.12
C ALA A 78 6.61 7.73 -3.07
N ARG A 79 5.87 6.97 -3.87
CA ARG A 79 5.94 5.51 -3.94
C ARG A 79 5.67 5.00 -5.33
N SER A 80 6.13 3.79 -5.60
CA SER A 80 5.81 3.07 -6.83
C SER A 80 4.35 2.61 -6.86
N TYR A 81 3.79 2.50 -8.05
CA TYR A 81 2.44 2.00 -8.25
C TYR A 81 2.38 0.93 -9.33
N TYR A 82 1.53 -0.04 -9.08
CA TYR A 82 1.10 -1.05 -10.03
C TYR A 82 -0.20 -0.57 -10.67
N LEU A 83 -0.20 -0.44 -11.98
CA LEU A 83 -1.32 0.01 -12.78
C LEU A 83 -1.72 -1.13 -13.72
N ARG A 84 -2.89 -1.74 -13.54
CA ARG A 84 -3.42 -2.72 -14.48
C ARG A 84 -4.49 -2.08 -15.34
N PHE A 85 -4.30 -2.15 -16.63
CA PHE A 85 -5.25 -1.71 -17.64
C PHE A 85 -5.85 -2.93 -18.33
N VAL A 86 -7.15 -2.86 -18.64
CA VAL A 86 -7.84 -3.79 -19.54
C VAL A 86 -8.44 -2.97 -20.66
N VAL A 87 -7.99 -3.19 -21.89
CA VAL A 87 -8.26 -2.32 -23.01
C VAL A 87 -8.80 -3.05 -24.23
N LYS A 88 -9.47 -2.30 -25.12
CA LYS A 88 -9.75 -2.72 -26.47
C LYS A 88 -8.50 -2.46 -27.31
N ASP A 89 -7.80 -3.54 -27.71
CA ASP A 89 -6.50 -3.45 -28.38
C ASP A 89 -6.55 -2.65 -29.67
N ARG A 90 -5.73 -1.62 -29.72
CA ARG A 90 -5.46 -0.82 -30.93
C ARG A 90 -4.02 -0.29 -30.90
N PRO A 91 -3.40 -0.04 -32.06
CA PRO A 91 -2.09 0.58 -32.10
C PRO A 91 -2.06 1.92 -31.35
N GLY A 92 -1.01 2.16 -30.55
CA GLY A 92 -0.76 3.44 -29.90
C GLY A 92 -1.26 3.56 -28.45
N ILE A 93 -2.02 2.60 -27.89
CA ILE A 93 -2.52 2.68 -26.51
C ILE A 93 -1.38 2.83 -25.50
N LEU A 94 -0.35 2.00 -25.59
CA LEU A 94 0.79 2.09 -24.69
C LEU A 94 1.51 3.44 -24.82
N ALA A 95 1.66 3.95 -26.04
CA ALA A 95 2.24 5.27 -26.28
C ALA A 95 1.39 6.40 -25.67
N SER A 96 0.06 6.32 -25.76
CA SER A 96 -0.85 7.28 -25.13
C SER A 96 -0.68 7.28 -23.62
N ILE A 97 -0.72 6.11 -22.98
CA ILE A 97 -0.57 5.96 -21.53
C ILE A 97 0.81 6.48 -21.06
N THR A 98 1.90 6.05 -21.70
CA THR A 98 3.25 6.48 -21.31
C THR A 98 3.46 7.98 -21.55
N THR A 99 2.85 8.55 -22.57
CA THR A 99 2.87 9.99 -22.81
C THR A 99 2.12 10.75 -21.72
N ALA A 100 0.96 10.27 -21.28
CA ALA A 100 0.21 10.88 -20.19
C ALA A 100 1.00 10.82 -18.87
N LEU A 101 1.60 9.67 -18.54
CA LEU A 101 2.48 9.55 -17.38
C LEU A 101 3.66 10.53 -17.45
N ALA A 102 4.34 10.60 -18.60
CA ALA A 102 5.50 11.48 -18.80
C ALA A 102 5.14 12.98 -18.65
N ARG A 103 3.95 13.41 -19.11
CA ARG A 103 3.46 14.79 -18.93
C ARG A 103 3.36 15.20 -17.47
N HIS A 104 3.13 14.25 -16.58
CA HIS A 104 3.06 14.45 -15.13
C HIS A 104 4.36 14.10 -14.41
N GLY A 105 5.47 13.94 -15.15
CA GLY A 105 6.79 13.66 -14.59
C GLY A 105 6.94 12.26 -13.99
N ILE A 106 6.11 11.29 -14.44
CA ILE A 106 6.11 9.92 -13.94
C ILE A 106 6.88 9.03 -14.91
N ASN A 107 7.94 8.39 -14.43
CA ASN A 107 8.70 7.40 -15.17
C ASN A 107 8.06 6.03 -15.07
N VAL A 108 8.17 5.25 -16.15
CA VAL A 108 7.76 3.84 -16.19
C VAL A 108 8.97 2.98 -15.86
N ASP A 109 8.82 2.10 -14.88
CA ASP A 109 9.83 1.12 -14.48
C ASP A 109 9.70 -0.17 -15.31
N ALA A 110 8.46 -0.68 -15.46
CA ALA A 110 8.22 -1.90 -16.24
C ALA A 110 6.86 -1.89 -16.93
N VAL A 111 6.79 -2.63 -18.05
CA VAL A 111 5.54 -2.96 -18.73
C VAL A 111 5.48 -4.47 -18.92
N LEU A 112 4.37 -5.07 -18.49
CA LEU A 112 4.15 -6.52 -18.58
C LEU A 112 2.85 -6.77 -19.35
N GLN A 113 2.96 -7.51 -20.43
CA GLN A 113 1.84 -7.94 -21.25
C GLN A 113 2.01 -9.41 -21.60
N GLU A 114 1.03 -10.23 -21.23
CA GLU A 114 1.02 -11.64 -21.61
C GLU A 114 0.30 -11.82 -22.94
N PRO A 115 0.80 -12.71 -23.82
CA PRO A 115 0.14 -13.04 -25.08
C PRO A 115 -1.09 -13.91 -24.85
N GLY A 116 -1.99 -13.95 -25.85
CA GLY A 116 -3.10 -14.90 -25.88
C GLY A 116 -4.45 -14.38 -25.39
N PHE A 117 -4.53 -13.12 -24.96
CA PHE A 117 -5.81 -12.50 -24.61
C PHE A 117 -6.60 -12.01 -25.84
N PRO A 118 -7.95 -11.98 -25.76
CA PRO A 118 -8.80 -11.39 -26.78
C PRO A 118 -8.48 -9.90 -26.99
N LYS A 119 -8.60 -9.40 -28.24
CA LYS A 119 -8.28 -8.02 -28.57
C LYS A 119 -9.24 -6.98 -27.98
N ASP A 120 -10.45 -7.36 -27.68
CA ASP A 120 -11.46 -6.53 -27.04
C ASP A 120 -11.33 -6.49 -25.51
N HIS A 121 -10.47 -7.32 -24.95
CA HIS A 121 -10.26 -7.47 -23.51
C HIS A 121 -8.80 -7.82 -23.19
N LEU A 122 -7.87 -6.94 -23.59
CA LEU A 122 -6.44 -7.14 -23.46
C LEU A 122 -5.94 -6.54 -22.13
N PRO A 123 -5.52 -7.36 -21.14
CA PRO A 123 -4.89 -6.88 -19.93
C PRO A 123 -3.40 -6.62 -20.15
N PHE A 124 -2.89 -5.55 -19.53
CA PHE A 124 -1.47 -5.33 -19.34
C PHE A 124 -1.22 -4.50 -18.09
N VAL A 125 0.01 -4.55 -17.62
CA VAL A 125 0.45 -3.90 -16.39
C VAL A 125 1.55 -2.90 -16.70
N VAL A 126 1.45 -1.74 -16.08
CA VAL A 126 2.51 -0.74 -16.02
C VAL A 126 2.92 -0.55 -14.58
N ILE A 127 4.22 -0.70 -14.28
CA ILE A 127 4.80 -0.34 -12.99
C ILE A 127 5.49 1.00 -13.18
N VAL A 128 5.20 1.93 -12.28
CA VAL A 128 5.83 3.26 -12.32
C VAL A 128 6.82 3.43 -11.18
N GLU A 129 7.87 4.21 -11.42
CA GLU A 129 8.80 4.64 -10.39
C GLU A 129 8.11 5.44 -9.28
N PRO A 130 8.77 5.66 -8.13
CA PRO A 130 8.18 6.42 -7.04
C PRO A 130 7.71 7.81 -7.48
N CYS A 131 6.43 8.08 -7.31
CA CYS A 131 5.81 9.35 -7.66
C CYS A 131 4.79 9.78 -6.60
N GLU A 132 4.47 11.07 -6.60
CA GLU A 132 3.42 11.65 -5.76
C GLU A 132 2.04 11.16 -6.21
N GLN A 133 1.17 10.82 -5.27
CA GLN A 133 -0.19 10.36 -5.57
C GLN A 133 -1.01 11.41 -6.34
N THR A 134 -0.76 12.67 -6.10
CA THR A 134 -1.43 13.79 -6.80
C THR A 134 -1.07 13.83 -8.28
N ALA A 135 0.20 13.62 -8.62
CA ALA A 135 0.67 13.52 -10.00
C ALA A 135 0.08 12.29 -10.71
N LEU A 136 0.09 11.14 -10.03
CA LEU A 136 -0.51 9.92 -10.56
C LEU A 136 -2.01 10.10 -10.84
N ASN A 137 -2.76 10.68 -9.90
CA ASN A 137 -4.19 10.93 -10.08
C ASN A 137 -4.48 11.90 -11.25
N ALA A 138 -3.58 12.84 -11.51
CA ALA A 138 -3.70 13.73 -12.66
C ALA A 138 -3.45 12.97 -13.98
N ALA A 139 -2.40 12.15 -14.03
CA ALA A 139 -2.11 11.31 -15.19
C ALA A 139 -3.24 10.31 -15.50
N LEU A 140 -3.82 9.69 -14.45
CA LEU A 140 -4.93 8.76 -14.62
C LEU A 140 -6.19 9.44 -15.18
N ARG A 141 -6.47 10.69 -14.80
CA ARG A 141 -7.59 11.45 -15.41
C ARG A 141 -7.36 11.71 -16.90
N ASP A 142 -6.14 12.01 -17.31
CA ASP A 142 -5.82 12.18 -18.73
C ASP A 142 -5.97 10.87 -19.49
N ILE A 143 -5.56 9.76 -18.89
CA ILE A 143 -5.68 8.41 -19.46
C ILE A 143 -7.16 7.98 -19.53
N ASP A 144 -7.96 8.24 -18.52
CA ASP A 144 -9.40 7.88 -18.48
C ASP A 144 -10.22 8.66 -19.52
N ALA A 145 -9.75 9.84 -19.92
CA ALA A 145 -10.38 10.61 -21.00
C ALA A 145 -10.27 9.93 -22.39
N GLU A 146 -9.35 8.96 -22.53
CA GLU A 146 -9.14 8.19 -23.74
C GLU A 146 -10.14 7.02 -23.83
N ASN A 147 -10.76 6.86 -25.00
CA ASN A 147 -11.83 5.86 -25.21
C ASN A 147 -11.28 4.47 -25.63
N PHE A 148 -10.38 3.87 -24.83
CA PHE A 148 -9.86 2.54 -25.11
C PHE A 148 -10.09 1.53 -23.96
N HIS A 149 -10.57 1.99 -22.82
CA HIS A 149 -10.80 1.12 -21.65
C HIS A 149 -11.92 0.11 -21.88
N ALA A 150 -11.67 -1.15 -21.55
CA ALA A 150 -12.70 -2.18 -21.42
C ALA A 150 -13.19 -2.27 -19.95
N GLU A 151 -12.30 -1.98 -19.00
CA GLU A 151 -12.58 -1.91 -17.57
C GLU A 151 -11.87 -0.70 -16.94
N PRO A 152 -12.36 -0.20 -15.80
CA PRO A 152 -11.63 0.81 -15.04
C PRO A 152 -10.21 0.33 -14.64
N PRO A 153 -9.20 1.19 -14.68
CA PRO A 153 -7.85 0.84 -14.26
C PRO A 153 -7.79 0.41 -12.80
N LEU A 154 -7.06 -0.67 -12.51
CA LEU A 154 -6.73 -1.04 -11.15
C LEU A 154 -5.42 -0.37 -10.75
N VAL A 155 -5.44 0.39 -9.67
CA VAL A 155 -4.28 1.12 -9.14
C VAL A 155 -3.97 0.62 -7.73
N MET A 156 -2.76 0.11 -7.52
CA MET A 156 -2.31 -0.33 -6.20
C MET A 156 -0.92 0.26 -5.89
N PRO A 157 -0.72 0.84 -4.70
CA PRO A 157 0.62 1.21 -4.28
C PRO A 157 1.47 -0.04 -4.06
N VAL A 158 2.75 0.07 -4.38
CA VAL A 158 3.76 -0.94 -4.07
C VAL A 158 4.52 -0.47 -2.85
N LEU A 159 4.49 -1.23 -1.77
CA LEU A 159 5.27 -0.91 -0.59
C LEU A 159 6.74 -1.30 -0.80
N PRO A 160 7.69 -0.49 -0.32
CA PRO A 160 9.09 -0.84 -0.38
C PRO A 160 9.38 -2.08 0.47
N GLY A 161 10.41 -2.83 0.12
CA GLY A 161 10.96 -3.87 0.99
C GLY A 161 11.48 -3.26 2.30
N GLU A 162 11.56 -4.08 3.35
CA GLU A 162 12.02 -3.65 4.69
C GLU A 162 13.42 -3.01 4.67
N GLU A 163 14.24 -3.38 3.71
CA GLU A 163 15.60 -2.85 3.51
C GLU A 163 15.64 -1.39 3.00
N HIS A 164 14.51 -0.87 2.51
CA HIS A 164 14.42 0.46 1.88
C HIS A 164 13.56 1.46 2.64
N VAL A 165 13.20 1.16 3.88
CA VAL A 165 12.51 2.14 4.73
C VAL A 165 13.54 3.15 5.21
N ALA A 166 13.70 4.25 4.46
CA ALA A 166 14.57 5.35 4.84
C ALA A 166 14.14 5.91 6.20
N PRO A 167 15.09 6.20 7.11
CA PRO A 167 14.75 6.86 8.37
C PRO A 167 14.07 8.20 8.09
N VAL A 168 12.98 8.44 8.76
CA VAL A 168 12.28 9.75 8.71
C VAL A 168 13.21 10.78 9.38
N HIS A 169 13.65 11.76 8.63
CA HIS A 169 14.48 12.89 9.11
C HIS A 169 13.65 13.91 9.87
#